data_cc8062b88dce62401259db6fbd189b1d
#
_entry.id   cc8062b88dce62401259db6fbd189b1d
#
_cell.length_a   1.000
_cell.length_b   1.000
_cell.length_c   1.000
_cell.angle_alpha   90.00
_cell.angle_beta   90.00
_cell.angle_gamma   90.00
#
_symmetry.space_group_name_H-M   'P 1'
#
loop_
_entity.id
_entity.type
_entity.pdbx_description
1 polymer ?
#
loop_
_entity_poly.entity_id
_entity_poly.type
_entity_poly.pdbx_seq_one_letter_code
_entity_poly.pdbx_strand_id
1 'polypeptide(L)'
;MEKIILTGDRPTGRLHIGHYVGSLRRRVELQNSGEYDKIFIMIADAQALTDNFDNPEKIRQNIIEVALDYLSAGLDPAKSTLFVQSQIPELTELTFFYSNLVTVSRLQRNPTVKNEIKLRNFEASIPVGFFNYPISQAADITAFKATTVPVGEDQLPMIEQTRELSLIHISEPTR
;
A
#
# COMPACT_ATOMS: atom_id res chain seq x y z
N MET A 1 1.00 -23.56 1.09
CA MET A 1 0.93 -22.24 0.43
C MET A 1 1.92 -21.34 1.13
N GLU A 2 2.76 -20.66 0.37
CA GLU A 2 3.78 -19.76 0.92
C GLU A 2 3.10 -18.62 1.70
N LYS A 3 3.59 -18.33 2.91
CA LYS A 3 3.07 -17.25 3.74
C LYS A 3 3.87 -15.97 3.48
N ILE A 4 3.25 -14.99 2.88
CA ILE A 4 3.90 -13.76 2.43
C ILE A 4 3.25 -12.56 3.11
N ILE A 5 4.06 -11.73 3.76
CA ILE A 5 3.66 -10.41 4.26
C ILE A 5 3.99 -9.34 3.23
N LEU A 6 3.04 -8.43 2.99
CA LEU A 6 3.28 -7.12 2.41
C LEU A 6 2.80 -6.04 3.36
N THR A 7 3.64 -5.07 3.64
CA THR A 7 3.30 -3.88 4.43
C THR A 7 4.15 -2.71 3.97
N GLY A 8 3.82 -1.48 4.37
CA GLY A 8 4.61 -0.31 4.01
C GLY A 8 4.00 0.97 4.53
N ASP A 9 4.71 2.08 4.29
CA ASP A 9 4.28 3.42 4.63
C ASP A 9 4.54 4.37 3.46
N ARG A 10 3.74 5.43 3.38
CA ARG A 10 3.95 6.53 2.44
C ARG A 10 5.01 7.48 2.99
N PRO A 11 6.05 7.85 2.22
CA PRO A 11 7.13 8.72 2.68
C PRO A 11 6.68 10.20 2.67
N THR A 12 5.64 10.54 3.43
CA THR A 12 5.11 11.90 3.53
C THR A 12 5.79 12.74 4.61
N GLY A 13 6.66 12.13 5.42
CA GLY A 13 7.45 12.70 6.50
C GLY A 13 8.22 11.62 7.23
N ARG A 14 9.06 12.03 8.20
CA ARG A 14 9.71 11.09 9.12
C ARG A 14 8.67 10.32 9.94
N LEU A 15 8.96 9.07 10.22
CA LEU A 15 8.13 8.27 11.11
C LEU A 15 8.32 8.77 12.57
N HIS A 16 7.27 8.70 13.35
CA HIS A 16 7.28 9.13 14.75
C HIS A 16 6.86 7.98 15.67
N ILE A 17 6.90 8.22 16.97
CA ILE A 17 6.59 7.20 17.99
C ILE A 17 5.23 6.52 17.77
N GLY A 18 4.25 7.22 17.23
CA GLY A 18 2.94 6.64 16.87
C GLY A 18 3.04 5.57 15.78
N HIS A 19 3.88 5.76 14.76
CA HIS A 19 4.17 4.75 13.75
C HIS A 19 4.90 3.55 14.37
N TYR A 20 5.85 3.81 15.28
CA TYR A 20 6.56 2.74 15.95
C TYR A 20 5.61 1.84 16.75
N VAL A 21 4.80 2.43 17.62
CA VAL A 21 3.86 1.69 18.49
C VAL A 21 2.72 1.06 17.67
N GLY A 22 2.20 1.80 16.68
CA GLY A 22 1.04 1.38 15.90
C GLY A 22 1.35 0.32 14.83
N SER A 23 2.58 0.29 14.30
CA SER A 23 2.88 -0.62 13.19
C SER A 23 4.28 -1.20 13.17
N LEU A 24 5.37 -0.39 13.34
CA LEU A 24 6.73 -0.89 13.14
C LEU A 24 7.12 -1.98 14.13
N ARG A 25 6.79 -1.81 15.40
CA ARG A 25 7.03 -2.83 16.44
C ARG A 25 6.44 -4.18 16.02
N ARG A 26 5.19 -4.18 15.55
CA ARG A 26 4.52 -5.39 15.10
C ARG A 26 5.18 -6.01 13.88
N ARG A 27 5.68 -5.18 12.93
CA ARG A 27 6.44 -5.68 11.76
C ARG A 27 7.73 -6.37 12.18
N VAL A 28 8.47 -5.80 13.14
CA VAL A 28 9.69 -6.42 13.71
C VAL A 28 9.36 -7.74 14.42
N GLU A 29 8.26 -7.80 15.18
CA GLU A 29 7.80 -9.04 15.81
C GLU A 29 7.49 -10.12 14.75
N LEU A 30 6.74 -9.76 13.71
CA LEU A 30 6.40 -10.68 12.61
C LEU A 30 7.65 -11.13 11.85
N GLN A 31 8.61 -10.23 11.60
CA GLN A 31 9.90 -10.56 11.00
C GLN A 31 10.66 -11.62 11.79
N ASN A 32 10.62 -11.52 13.12
CA ASN A 32 11.38 -12.39 13.99
C ASN A 32 10.60 -13.64 14.45
N SER A 33 9.32 -13.77 14.09
CA SER A 33 8.48 -14.90 14.47
C SER A 33 8.87 -16.21 13.79
N GLY A 34 9.48 -16.15 12.60
CA GLY A 34 9.75 -17.31 11.75
C GLY A 34 8.50 -17.95 11.12
N GLU A 35 7.35 -17.30 11.22
CA GLU A 35 6.07 -17.83 10.70
C GLU A 35 5.85 -17.57 9.21
N TYR A 36 6.63 -16.69 8.60
CA TYR A 36 6.47 -16.22 7.24
C TYR A 36 7.68 -16.56 6.37
N ASP A 37 7.40 -17.01 5.17
CA ASP A 37 8.42 -17.38 4.20
C ASP A 37 9.05 -16.16 3.54
N LYS A 38 8.26 -15.08 3.35
CA LYS A 38 8.72 -13.81 2.76
C LYS A 38 8.06 -12.61 3.44
N ILE A 39 8.84 -11.56 3.60
CA ILE A 39 8.38 -10.30 4.17
C ILE A 39 8.83 -9.17 3.27
N PHE A 40 7.86 -8.48 2.66
CA PHE A 40 8.07 -7.32 1.81
C PHE A 40 7.62 -6.05 2.52
N ILE A 41 8.52 -5.06 2.57
CA ILE A 41 8.28 -3.78 3.25
C ILE A 41 8.47 -2.66 2.24
N MET A 42 7.38 -2.06 1.85
CA MET A 42 7.30 -1.08 0.78
C MET A 42 7.42 0.35 1.32
N ILE A 43 8.21 1.16 0.65
CA ILE A 43 8.13 2.63 0.74
C ILE A 43 7.25 3.08 -0.43
N ALA A 44 6.01 3.45 -0.13
CA ALA A 44 4.96 3.72 -1.11
C ALA A 44 5.03 5.16 -1.63
N ASP A 45 6.09 5.48 -2.36
CA ASP A 45 6.38 6.83 -2.87
C ASP A 45 5.44 7.26 -4.00
N ALA A 46 5.11 6.37 -4.93
CA ALA A 46 4.16 6.66 -5.99
C ALA A 46 2.76 6.93 -5.41
N GLN A 47 2.36 6.19 -4.39
CA GLN A 47 1.10 6.43 -3.69
C GLN A 47 1.13 7.72 -2.87
N ALA A 48 2.28 8.10 -2.30
CA ALA A 48 2.42 9.38 -1.60
C ALA A 48 2.21 10.59 -2.51
N LEU A 49 2.54 10.49 -3.80
CA LEU A 49 2.33 11.56 -4.77
C LEU A 49 0.85 11.83 -5.07
N THR A 50 -0.06 10.92 -4.77
CA THR A 50 -1.50 11.11 -5.07
C THR A 50 -2.13 12.29 -4.33
N ASP A 51 -1.54 12.68 -3.21
CA ASP A 51 -1.97 13.79 -2.35
C ASP A 51 -0.83 14.75 -1.95
N ASN A 52 0.36 14.59 -2.54
CA ASN A 52 1.53 15.45 -2.36
C ASN A 52 2.21 15.75 -3.71
N PHE A 53 1.44 15.82 -4.79
CA PHE A 53 1.94 16.04 -6.14
C PHE A 53 2.58 17.42 -6.35
N ASP A 54 2.24 18.39 -5.51
CA ASP A 54 2.77 19.76 -5.50
C ASP A 54 4.20 19.84 -4.91
N ASN A 55 4.64 18.81 -4.18
CA ASN A 55 5.98 18.78 -3.58
C ASN A 55 6.66 17.41 -3.72
N PRO A 56 7.02 16.98 -4.95
CA PRO A 56 7.65 15.68 -5.18
C PRO A 56 9.04 15.57 -4.56
N GLU A 57 9.76 16.68 -4.39
CA GLU A 57 11.07 16.68 -3.76
C GLU A 57 11.01 16.28 -2.29
N LYS A 58 9.97 16.70 -1.57
CA LYS A 58 9.70 16.25 -0.20
C LYS A 58 9.55 14.72 -0.14
N ILE A 59 8.82 14.13 -1.08
CA ILE A 59 8.65 12.66 -1.13
C ILE A 59 10.00 11.99 -1.38
N ARG A 60 10.79 12.49 -2.33
CA ARG A 60 12.12 11.95 -2.64
C ARG A 60 13.07 11.95 -1.44
N GLN A 61 13.10 13.04 -0.68
CA GLN A 61 13.90 13.13 0.54
C GLN A 61 13.41 12.17 1.62
N ASN A 62 12.10 12.05 1.79
CA ASN A 62 11.51 11.20 2.81
C ASN A 62 11.62 9.69 2.52
N ILE A 63 11.89 9.27 1.29
CA ILE A 63 12.23 7.86 0.99
C ILE A 63 13.41 7.42 1.84
N ILE A 64 14.47 8.22 1.88
CA ILE A 64 15.69 7.91 2.64
C ILE A 64 15.39 7.95 4.15
N GLU A 65 14.67 8.97 4.61
CA GLU A 65 14.32 9.12 6.03
C GLU A 65 13.50 7.92 6.53
N VAL A 66 12.49 7.50 5.77
CA VAL A 66 11.66 6.33 6.13
C VAL A 66 12.47 5.03 6.09
N ALA A 67 13.39 4.87 5.13
CA ALA A 67 14.29 3.72 5.10
C ALA A 67 15.19 3.67 6.36
N LEU A 68 15.73 4.80 6.77
CA LEU A 68 16.53 4.91 8.00
C LEU A 68 15.69 4.61 9.25
N ASP A 69 14.46 5.11 9.31
CA ASP A 69 13.53 4.84 10.40
C ASP A 69 13.19 3.33 10.48
N TYR A 70 13.00 2.66 9.35
CA TYR A 70 12.78 1.22 9.31
C TYR A 70 13.95 0.42 9.91
N LEU A 71 15.16 0.72 9.46
CA LEU A 71 16.37 0.08 9.97
C LEU A 71 16.57 0.36 11.47
N SER A 72 16.35 1.61 11.88
CA SER A 72 16.48 2.04 13.28
C SER A 72 15.45 1.38 14.20
N ALA A 73 14.26 1.06 13.67
CA ALA A 73 13.21 0.33 14.41
C ALA A 73 13.51 -1.17 14.56
N GLY A 74 14.50 -1.70 13.82
CA GLY A 74 14.93 -3.09 13.91
C GLY A 74 14.46 -3.98 12.75
N LEU A 75 13.99 -3.39 11.64
CA LEU A 75 13.76 -4.14 10.41
C LEU A 75 15.11 -4.49 9.78
N ASP A 76 15.31 -5.78 9.52
CA ASP A 76 16.59 -6.36 9.09
C ASP A 76 16.53 -6.74 7.60
N PRO A 77 17.34 -6.11 6.74
CA PRO A 77 17.38 -6.42 5.30
C PRO A 77 17.82 -7.86 4.97
N ALA A 78 18.42 -8.57 5.93
CA ALA A 78 18.74 -9.98 5.77
C ALA A 78 17.50 -10.90 5.93
N LYS A 79 16.43 -10.40 6.57
CA LYS A 79 15.20 -11.13 6.85
C LYS A 79 14.00 -10.62 6.06
N SER A 80 14.01 -9.34 5.69
CA SER A 80 12.92 -8.66 5.01
C SER A 80 13.41 -7.92 3.78
N THR A 81 12.65 -7.95 2.70
CA THR A 81 12.96 -7.18 1.50
C THR A 81 12.34 -5.78 1.62
N LEU A 82 13.20 -4.77 1.76
CA LEU A 82 12.80 -3.36 1.71
C LEU A 82 12.89 -2.87 0.27
N PHE A 83 11.86 -2.20 -0.22
CA PHE A 83 11.85 -1.68 -1.59
C PHE A 83 11.04 -0.39 -1.72
N VAL A 84 11.31 0.35 -2.80
CA VAL A 84 10.59 1.58 -3.15
C VAL A 84 9.58 1.24 -4.25
N GLN A 85 8.33 1.62 -4.08
CA GLN A 85 7.21 1.26 -4.97
C GLN A 85 7.48 1.65 -6.43
N SER A 86 7.97 2.87 -6.68
CA SER A 86 8.25 3.38 -8.03
C SER A 86 9.39 2.65 -8.76
N GLN A 87 10.19 1.86 -8.04
CA GLN A 87 11.27 1.05 -8.64
C GLN A 87 10.76 -0.28 -9.23
N ILE A 88 9.45 -0.56 -9.09
CA ILE A 88 8.80 -1.75 -9.64
C ILE A 88 7.69 -1.30 -10.60
N PRO A 89 8.03 -0.99 -11.86
CA PRO A 89 7.08 -0.44 -12.84
C PRO A 89 5.89 -1.37 -13.12
N GLU A 90 6.04 -2.67 -12.90
CA GLU A 90 4.98 -3.67 -13.06
C GLU A 90 3.79 -3.42 -12.13
N LEU A 91 3.99 -2.76 -10.98
CA LEU A 91 2.88 -2.36 -10.09
C LEU A 91 1.98 -1.31 -10.75
N THR A 92 2.58 -0.37 -11.49
CA THR A 92 1.84 0.63 -12.25
C THR A 92 1.12 -0.01 -13.44
N GLU A 93 1.77 -0.92 -14.14
CA GLU A 93 1.18 -1.68 -15.25
C GLU A 93 -0.04 -2.47 -14.75
N LEU A 94 0.10 -3.21 -13.66
CA LEU A 94 -1.00 -3.97 -13.06
C LEU A 94 -2.14 -3.07 -12.59
N THR A 95 -1.82 -1.91 -12.03
CA THR A 95 -2.81 -0.88 -11.66
C THR A 95 -3.63 -0.45 -12.88
N PHE A 96 -2.99 -0.24 -14.02
CA PHE A 96 -3.68 0.11 -15.26
C PHE A 96 -4.63 -1.02 -15.71
N PHE A 97 -4.19 -2.28 -15.69
CA PHE A 97 -5.06 -3.41 -16.01
C PHE A 97 -6.27 -3.48 -15.06
N TYR A 98 -6.05 -3.35 -13.76
CA TYR A 98 -7.13 -3.37 -12.76
C TYR A 98 -8.10 -2.21 -12.91
N SER A 99 -7.65 -1.05 -13.40
CA SER A 99 -8.51 0.09 -13.67
C SER A 99 -9.61 -0.21 -14.70
N ASN A 100 -9.43 -1.23 -15.55
CA ASN A 100 -10.46 -1.70 -16.48
C ASN A 100 -11.51 -2.60 -15.83
N LEU A 101 -11.23 -3.12 -14.62
CA LEU A 101 -12.12 -4.05 -13.90
C LEU A 101 -12.94 -3.35 -12.81
N VAL A 102 -12.52 -2.15 -12.38
CA VAL A 102 -13.17 -1.42 -11.29
C VAL A 102 -13.93 -0.22 -11.82
N THR A 103 -15.21 -0.11 -11.47
CA THR A 103 -16.02 1.03 -11.89
C THR A 103 -15.85 2.23 -10.96
N VAL A 104 -16.03 3.44 -11.50
CA VAL A 104 -16.08 4.69 -10.72
C VAL A 104 -17.09 4.59 -9.57
N SER A 105 -18.27 4.03 -9.83
CA SER A 105 -19.29 3.84 -8.80
C SER A 105 -18.85 2.92 -7.67
N ARG A 106 -17.98 1.93 -7.94
CA ARG A 106 -17.43 1.06 -6.90
C ARG A 106 -16.47 1.83 -6.00
N LEU A 107 -15.57 2.62 -6.57
CA LEU A 107 -14.65 3.48 -5.81
C LEU A 107 -15.40 4.51 -4.97
N GLN A 108 -16.42 5.16 -5.54
CA GLN A 108 -17.25 6.14 -4.83
C GLN A 108 -18.00 5.55 -3.62
N ARG A 109 -18.31 4.27 -3.62
CA ARG A 109 -18.97 3.60 -2.50
C ARG A 109 -18.02 3.16 -1.40
N ASN A 110 -16.71 3.13 -1.63
CA ASN A 110 -15.75 2.72 -0.62
C ASN A 110 -15.74 3.73 0.56
N PRO A 111 -16.00 3.28 1.81
CA PRO A 111 -16.10 4.16 2.96
C PRO A 111 -14.80 4.92 3.25
N THR A 112 -13.65 4.26 3.09
CA THR A 112 -12.32 4.86 3.32
C THR A 112 -12.10 6.01 2.34
N VAL A 113 -12.35 5.80 1.04
CA VAL A 113 -12.24 6.82 0.01
C VAL A 113 -13.14 8.02 0.30
N LYS A 114 -14.41 7.77 0.68
CA LYS A 114 -15.35 8.84 1.05
C LYS A 114 -14.85 9.70 2.20
N ASN A 115 -14.35 9.07 3.24
CA ASN A 115 -13.85 9.77 4.42
C ASN A 115 -12.62 10.60 4.08
N GLU A 116 -11.69 10.06 3.33
CA GLU A 116 -10.48 10.76 2.92
C GLU A 116 -10.76 11.95 1.99
N ILE A 117 -11.70 11.82 1.04
CA ILE A 117 -12.15 12.95 0.20
C ILE A 117 -12.61 14.13 1.04
N LYS A 118 -13.42 13.86 2.09
CA LYS A 118 -13.90 14.89 3.02
C LYS A 118 -12.77 15.51 3.83
N LEU A 119 -11.91 14.68 4.43
CA LEU A 119 -10.79 15.14 5.26
C LEU A 119 -9.80 16.03 4.48
N ARG A 120 -9.67 15.81 3.18
CA ARG A 120 -8.74 16.56 2.30
C ARG A 120 -9.41 17.72 1.56
N ASN A 121 -10.70 17.96 1.76
CA ASN A 121 -11.47 18.98 1.05
C ASN A 121 -11.42 18.82 -0.48
N PHE A 122 -11.37 17.59 -0.98
CA PHE A 122 -11.37 17.28 -2.41
C PHE A 122 -12.77 17.22 -3.04
N GLU A 123 -13.84 17.54 -2.29
CA GLU A 123 -15.23 17.37 -2.73
C GLU A 123 -15.55 18.06 -4.07
N ALA A 124 -14.96 19.22 -4.31
CA ALA A 124 -15.19 19.98 -5.55
C ALA A 124 -14.31 19.52 -6.73
N SER A 125 -13.16 18.91 -6.46
CA SER A 125 -12.19 18.50 -7.49
C SER A 125 -11.30 17.39 -6.98
N ILE A 126 -11.67 16.16 -7.29
CA ILE A 126 -10.91 14.97 -6.85
C ILE A 126 -9.83 14.66 -7.88
N PRO A 127 -8.53 14.68 -7.51
CA PRO A 127 -7.48 14.22 -8.41
C PRO A 127 -7.68 12.75 -8.80
N VAL A 128 -7.55 12.42 -10.09
CA VAL A 128 -7.74 11.05 -10.58
C VAL A 128 -6.77 10.07 -9.91
N GLY A 129 -5.52 10.47 -9.72
CA GLY A 129 -4.52 9.66 -9.02
C GLY A 129 -4.95 9.32 -7.58
N PHE A 130 -5.47 10.33 -6.85
CA PHE A 130 -6.03 10.11 -5.52
C PHE A 130 -7.26 9.19 -5.57
N PHE A 131 -8.15 9.39 -6.51
CA PHE A 131 -9.35 8.56 -6.65
C PHE A 131 -9.03 7.11 -7.00
N ASN A 132 -7.90 6.87 -7.66
CA ASN A 132 -7.47 5.57 -8.17
C ASN A 132 -6.59 4.77 -7.18
N TYR A 133 -6.14 5.38 -6.05
CA TYR A 133 -5.21 4.71 -5.14
C TYR A 133 -5.69 3.35 -4.61
N PRO A 134 -7.01 3.07 -4.44
CA PRO A 134 -7.46 1.75 -4.01
C PRO A 134 -7.14 0.64 -5.02
N ILE A 135 -7.10 0.99 -6.30
CA ILE A 135 -6.74 0.06 -7.38
C ILE A 135 -5.23 -0.21 -7.33
N SER A 136 -4.43 0.84 -7.14
CA SER A 136 -2.98 0.71 -6.96
C SER A 136 -2.64 -0.15 -5.74
N GLN A 137 -3.32 0.05 -4.62
CA GLN A 137 -3.11 -0.77 -3.42
C GLN A 137 -3.46 -2.25 -3.67
N ALA A 138 -4.51 -2.52 -4.43
CA ALA A 138 -4.86 -3.89 -4.83
C ALA A 138 -3.77 -4.51 -5.73
N ALA A 139 -3.20 -3.73 -6.65
CA ALA A 139 -2.09 -4.17 -7.49
C ALA A 139 -0.84 -4.49 -6.65
N ASP A 140 -0.49 -3.63 -5.68
CA ASP A 140 0.61 -3.88 -4.75
C ASP A 140 0.45 -5.22 -4.03
N ILE A 141 -0.72 -5.47 -3.46
CA ILE A 141 -0.99 -6.69 -2.68
C ILE A 141 -0.93 -7.94 -3.55
N THR A 142 -1.55 -7.91 -4.71
CA THR A 142 -1.69 -9.10 -5.57
C THR A 142 -0.43 -9.43 -6.35
N ALA A 143 0.38 -8.44 -6.75
CA ALA A 143 1.65 -8.64 -7.43
C ALA A 143 2.61 -9.49 -6.60
N PHE A 144 2.67 -9.27 -5.30
CA PHE A 144 3.50 -10.04 -4.37
C PHE A 144 2.83 -11.31 -3.87
N LYS A 145 1.58 -11.60 -4.29
CA LYS A 145 0.78 -12.72 -3.77
C LYS A 145 0.71 -12.73 -2.25
N ALA A 146 0.59 -11.55 -1.66
CA ALA A 146 0.59 -11.39 -0.21
C ALA A 146 -0.59 -12.14 0.42
N THR A 147 -0.28 -12.99 1.39
CA THR A 147 -1.28 -13.74 2.18
C THR A 147 -1.68 -13.00 3.45
N THR A 148 -0.84 -12.06 3.87
CA THR A 148 -1.02 -11.28 5.09
C THR A 148 -0.64 -9.82 4.83
N VAL A 149 -1.58 -8.93 5.11
CA VAL A 149 -1.37 -7.47 5.03
C VAL A 149 -1.78 -6.86 6.37
N PRO A 150 -0.83 -6.56 7.25
CA PRO A 150 -1.12 -5.91 8.53
C PRO A 150 -1.63 -4.49 8.30
N VAL A 151 -2.87 -4.22 8.66
CA VAL A 151 -3.54 -2.91 8.46
C VAL A 151 -4.36 -2.53 9.68
N GLY A 152 -4.63 -1.22 9.83
CA GLY A 152 -5.62 -0.72 10.77
C GLY A 152 -7.06 -1.02 10.29
N GLU A 153 -8.04 -0.88 11.19
CA GLU A 153 -9.46 -1.15 10.89
C GLU A 153 -10.00 -0.25 9.77
N ASP A 154 -9.50 0.97 9.66
CA ASP A 154 -9.84 1.93 8.62
C ASP A 154 -9.49 1.47 7.20
N GLN A 155 -8.54 0.53 7.07
CA GLN A 155 -8.08 -0.05 5.80
C GLN A 155 -8.80 -1.35 5.43
N LEU A 156 -9.64 -1.91 6.27
CA LEU A 156 -10.38 -3.14 5.96
C LEU A 156 -11.20 -3.06 4.67
N PRO A 157 -11.91 -1.93 4.35
CA PRO A 157 -12.64 -1.83 3.08
C PRO A 157 -11.74 -1.90 1.84
N MET A 158 -10.45 -1.56 1.98
CA MET A 158 -9.46 -1.66 0.91
C MET A 158 -9.03 -3.10 0.68
N ILE A 159 -8.85 -3.85 1.77
CA ILE A 159 -8.54 -5.29 1.71
C ILE A 159 -9.71 -6.07 1.11
N GLU A 160 -10.95 -5.73 1.46
CA GLU A 160 -12.15 -6.34 0.86
C GLU A 160 -12.23 -6.07 -0.64
N GLN A 161 -11.97 -4.84 -1.08
CA GLN A 161 -11.92 -4.51 -2.50
C GLN A 161 -10.84 -5.30 -3.24
N THR A 162 -9.68 -5.49 -2.62
CA THR A 162 -8.60 -6.32 -3.17
C THR A 162 -9.03 -7.78 -3.32
N ARG A 163 -9.74 -8.33 -2.34
CA ARG A 163 -10.31 -9.68 -2.40
C ARG A 163 -11.32 -9.84 -3.52
N GLU A 164 -12.22 -8.86 -3.69
CA GLU A 164 -13.17 -8.87 -4.81
C GLU A 164 -12.46 -8.93 -6.16
N LEU A 165 -11.42 -8.14 -6.36
CA LEU A 165 -10.62 -8.14 -7.59
C LEU A 165 -9.93 -9.49 -7.82
N SER A 166 -9.38 -10.10 -6.78
CA SER A 166 -8.73 -11.40 -6.90
C SER A 166 -9.72 -12.52 -7.28
N LEU A 167 -10.98 -12.43 -6.82
CA LEU A 167 -12.04 -13.38 -7.14
C LEU A 167 -12.51 -13.26 -8.59
N ILE A 168 -12.51 -12.07 -9.18
CA ILE A 168 -12.87 -11.87 -10.60
C ILE A 168 -11.91 -12.66 -11.50
N HIS A 169 -10.62 -12.72 -11.16
CA HIS A 169 -9.65 -13.51 -11.90
C HIS A 169 -9.77 -15.04 -11.73
N ILE A 170 -10.36 -15.49 -10.62
CA ILE A 170 -10.51 -16.93 -10.35
C ILE A 170 -11.82 -17.50 -10.92
N SER A 171 -12.85 -16.67 -11.06
CA SER A 171 -14.17 -17.09 -11.45
C SER A 171 -14.48 -16.98 -12.94
N GLU A 172 -13.63 -16.38 -13.75
CA GLU A 172 -13.74 -16.42 -15.21
C GLU A 172 -12.94 -17.61 -15.77
N PRO A 173 -13.61 -18.67 -16.26
CA PRO A 173 -12.91 -19.72 -16.97
C PRO A 173 -12.30 -19.09 -18.24
N THR A 174 -10.99 -19.20 -18.38
CA THR A 174 -10.30 -18.94 -19.64
C THR A 174 -10.99 -19.73 -20.75
N ARG A 175 -11.74 -19.05 -21.61
CA ARG A 175 -12.24 -19.58 -22.86
C ARG A 175 -11.17 -19.50 -23.93
#